data_85ebdd58be06fbf60391b32955e5af4e
#
_entry.id   85ebdd58be06fbf60391b32955e5af4e
#
_cell.length_a   1.000
_cell.length_b   1.000
_cell.length_c   1.000
_cell.angle_alpha   90.00
_cell.angle_beta   90.00
_cell.angle_gamma   90.00
#
_symmetry.space_group_name_H-M   'P 1'
#
loop_
_entity.id
_entity.type
_entity.pdbx_description
1 polymer ?
#
loop_
_entity_poly.entity_id
_entity_poly.type
_entity_poly.pdbx_seq_one_letter_code
_entity_poly.pdbx_strand_id
1 'polypeptide(L)'
;MCSKIKRIVAKVKKEGIVKPIERRIRNQQRQKEELKIIRKYHLIEDDERKRQREEVFDQNIKISVITPLYNTPENYLIQLIESVLNQTYTNWELCLADGSDAEHAVVRTICQQYAEKDARIVYRKLDKNEGNTNRAIHYATGDYLGLLDHDDILHESALYECAKRIRDGADFIFTDEMKFRESIEDSSDIVCKSGFGKDELRSHNYICHFVVFARKLLDGMSELYRKECEGSQDYDMVLRLTEKAEKIVHVPKILYYWRVHAGSVSMDLSVKQYAVDAAKKAISNHLERTKEYGQVECNLPYQTIYRIKYDLENTPVVSIYIWENGQEDIGGYIDKLLKKTHYRPLEIICDCKEVKNVVDPNVKIICHPQNNEENSYEWMKKARKHSTGKYHIYLSGYCMPVSEDWVEEMLMYAQRPDVGVVSANI
;
A
#
# COMPACT_ATOMS: atom_id res chain seq x y z
N MET A 1 11.78 22.75 -11.32
CA MET A 1 10.98 23.84 -11.97
C MET A 1 11.27 23.97 -13.46
N CYS A 2 12.53 24.00 -13.91
CA CYS A 2 12.89 24.22 -15.33
C CYS A 2 12.40 23.16 -16.34
N SER A 3 12.35 21.85 -15.96
CA SER A 3 11.94 20.78 -16.88
C SER A 3 10.41 20.75 -17.12
N LYS A 4 9.62 21.07 -16.12
CA LYS A 4 8.16 21.17 -16.22
C LYS A 4 7.73 22.34 -17.13
N ILE A 5 8.42 23.47 -16.99
CA ILE A 5 8.18 24.67 -17.84
C ILE A 5 8.58 24.38 -19.29
N LYS A 6 9.74 23.75 -19.53
CA LYS A 6 10.17 23.35 -20.88
C LYS A 6 9.20 22.38 -21.55
N ARG A 7 8.61 21.43 -20.79
CA ARG A 7 7.59 20.49 -21.30
C ARG A 7 6.28 21.20 -21.64
N ILE A 8 5.83 22.15 -20.81
CA ILE A 8 4.64 22.98 -21.07
C ILE A 8 4.87 23.86 -22.31
N VAL A 9 6.01 24.52 -22.40
CA VAL A 9 6.36 25.37 -23.56
C VAL A 9 6.47 24.57 -24.86
N ALA A 10 7.04 23.36 -24.81
CA ALA A 10 7.11 22.46 -25.98
C ALA A 10 5.72 22.00 -26.42
N LYS A 11 4.83 21.70 -25.48
CA LYS A 11 3.44 21.29 -25.74
C LYS A 11 2.60 22.45 -26.29
N VAL A 12 2.78 23.66 -25.74
CA VAL A 12 2.13 24.90 -26.23
C VAL A 12 2.59 25.23 -27.65
N LYS A 13 3.87 25.03 -27.99
CA LYS A 13 4.38 25.22 -29.37
C LYS A 13 3.82 24.20 -30.37
N LYS A 14 3.52 22.97 -29.93
CA LYS A 14 3.05 21.89 -30.81
C LYS A 14 1.52 21.88 -30.98
N GLU A 15 0.75 22.26 -29.96
CA GLU A 15 -0.73 22.13 -29.94
C GLU A 15 -1.47 23.47 -29.90
N GLY A 16 -0.75 24.59 -29.78
CA GLY A 16 -1.33 25.91 -29.51
C GLY A 16 -1.83 26.06 -28.05
N ILE A 17 -2.04 27.29 -27.60
CA ILE A 17 -2.43 27.58 -26.20
C ILE A 17 -3.84 27.09 -25.88
N VAL A 18 -4.74 27.08 -26.85
CA VAL A 18 -6.19 26.80 -26.67
C VAL A 18 -6.43 25.32 -26.32
N LYS A 19 -5.83 24.40 -27.08
CA LYS A 19 -6.03 22.94 -26.87
C LYS A 19 -5.60 22.39 -25.48
N PRO A 20 -4.45 22.79 -24.91
CA PRO A 20 -4.10 22.39 -23.54
C PRO A 20 -5.04 22.94 -22.48
N ILE A 21 -5.55 24.15 -22.64
CA ILE A 21 -6.52 24.78 -21.72
C ILE A 21 -7.88 24.06 -21.81
N GLU A 22 -8.40 23.84 -23.02
CA GLU A 22 -9.64 23.07 -23.22
C GLU A 22 -9.56 21.66 -22.66
N ARG A 23 -8.42 20.97 -22.85
CA ARG A 23 -8.18 19.65 -22.28
C ARG A 23 -8.16 19.67 -20.76
N ARG A 24 -7.57 20.71 -20.15
CA ARG A 24 -7.55 20.88 -18.69
C ARG A 24 -8.96 21.14 -18.14
N ILE A 25 -9.74 22.02 -18.79
CA ILE A 25 -11.14 22.29 -18.41
C ILE A 25 -11.98 21.02 -18.54
N ARG A 26 -11.86 20.30 -19.65
CA ARG A 26 -12.59 19.04 -19.87
C ARG A 26 -12.23 17.98 -18.81
N ASN A 27 -10.95 17.84 -18.48
CA ASN A 27 -10.52 16.91 -17.43
C ASN A 27 -11.07 17.32 -16.06
N GLN A 28 -11.09 18.63 -15.73
CA GLN A 28 -11.68 19.10 -14.48
C GLN A 28 -13.20 18.90 -14.43
N GLN A 29 -13.90 19.11 -15.55
CA GLN A 29 -15.33 18.83 -15.63
C GLN A 29 -15.62 17.34 -15.47
N ARG A 30 -14.84 16.47 -16.17
CA ARG A 30 -14.95 15.02 -16.04
C ARG A 30 -14.70 14.56 -14.61
N GLN A 31 -13.65 15.04 -13.95
CA GLN A 31 -13.38 14.73 -12.54
C GLN A 31 -14.54 15.17 -11.63
N LYS A 32 -15.11 16.36 -11.85
CA LYS A 32 -16.28 16.82 -11.08
C LYS A 32 -17.51 15.93 -11.28
N GLU A 33 -17.78 15.49 -12.51
CA GLU A 33 -18.90 14.56 -12.77
C GLU A 33 -18.64 13.16 -12.19
N GLU A 34 -17.42 12.65 -12.31
CA GLU A 34 -17.02 11.39 -11.69
C GLU A 34 -17.19 11.44 -10.16
N LEU A 35 -16.75 12.53 -9.50
CA LEU A 35 -16.94 12.75 -8.08
C LEU A 35 -18.41 12.80 -7.66
N LYS A 36 -19.27 13.45 -8.45
CA LYS A 36 -20.72 13.48 -8.17
C LYS A 36 -21.34 12.08 -8.23
N ILE A 37 -20.94 11.28 -9.23
CA ILE A 37 -21.41 9.91 -9.38
C ILE A 37 -20.98 9.08 -8.18
N ILE A 38 -19.70 9.15 -7.81
CA ILE A 38 -19.15 8.38 -6.70
C ILE A 38 -19.80 8.77 -5.37
N ARG A 39 -19.99 10.08 -5.13
CA ARG A 39 -20.72 10.58 -3.95
C ARG A 39 -22.13 10.02 -3.85
N LYS A 40 -22.83 9.94 -4.97
CA LYS A 40 -24.19 9.37 -5.00
C LYS A 40 -24.19 7.87 -4.68
N TYR A 41 -23.20 7.12 -5.17
CA TYR A 41 -23.18 5.66 -5.02
C TYR A 41 -22.57 5.16 -3.71
N HIS A 42 -21.75 5.95 -2.99
CA HIS A 42 -21.24 5.49 -1.70
C HIS A 42 -22.16 5.81 -0.52
N LEU A 43 -23.06 6.78 -0.65
CA LEU A 43 -24.10 7.04 0.34
C LEU A 43 -25.14 5.93 0.31
N ILE A 44 -25.67 5.58 1.47
CA ILE A 44 -26.74 4.58 1.58
C ILE A 44 -28.12 5.24 1.66
N GLU A 45 -29.09 4.61 1.03
CA GLU A 45 -30.49 5.02 1.09
C GLU A 45 -31.12 4.56 2.44
N ASP A 46 -32.26 5.17 2.80
CA ASP A 46 -32.93 4.91 4.09
C ASP A 46 -33.31 3.43 4.30
N ASP A 47 -33.73 2.75 3.24
CA ASP A 47 -34.07 1.32 3.30
C ASP A 47 -32.85 0.45 3.62
N GLU A 48 -31.71 0.77 3.01
CA GLU A 48 -30.46 0.06 3.30
C GLU A 48 -29.97 0.36 4.72
N ARG A 49 -30.06 1.62 5.16
CA ARG A 49 -29.73 2.03 6.53
C ARG A 49 -30.58 1.27 7.56
N LYS A 50 -31.88 1.17 7.31
CA LYS A 50 -32.79 0.39 8.14
C LYS A 50 -32.42 -1.09 8.16
N ARG A 51 -32.18 -1.67 6.98
CA ARG A 51 -31.77 -3.08 6.85
C ARG A 51 -30.48 -3.35 7.63
N GLN A 52 -29.48 -2.48 7.55
CA GLN A 52 -28.22 -2.63 8.29
C GLN A 52 -28.42 -2.58 9.81
N ARG A 53 -29.31 -1.72 10.29
CA ARG A 53 -29.62 -1.61 11.73
C ARG A 53 -30.41 -2.79 12.28
N GLU A 54 -31.20 -3.43 11.43
CA GLU A 54 -32.05 -4.58 11.79
C GLU A 54 -31.33 -5.93 11.61
N GLU A 55 -30.17 -5.95 10.89
CA GLU A 55 -29.42 -7.20 10.68
C GLU A 55 -28.85 -7.71 11.99
N VAL A 56 -29.19 -8.95 12.33
CA VAL A 56 -28.69 -9.64 13.52
C VAL A 56 -27.43 -10.41 13.15
N PHE A 57 -26.37 -10.18 13.92
CA PHE A 57 -25.13 -10.93 13.82
C PHE A 57 -25.14 -12.04 14.88
N ASP A 58 -24.98 -13.30 14.46
CA ASP A 58 -24.96 -14.46 15.37
C ASP A 58 -23.82 -14.39 16.39
N GLN A 59 -22.75 -13.68 16.07
CA GLN A 59 -21.61 -13.41 16.94
C GLN A 59 -21.78 -12.02 17.57
N ASN A 60 -21.63 -11.94 18.89
CA ASN A 60 -21.66 -10.66 19.62
C ASN A 60 -20.30 -9.93 19.49
N ILE A 61 -19.98 -9.47 18.28
CA ILE A 61 -18.71 -8.82 17.95
C ILE A 61 -18.74 -7.38 18.46
N LYS A 62 -17.90 -7.03 19.42
CA LYS A 62 -17.75 -5.65 19.88
C LYS A 62 -16.55 -4.99 19.21
N ILE A 63 -16.75 -3.82 18.61
CA ILE A 63 -15.69 -3.02 17.96
C ILE A 63 -15.41 -1.79 18.83
N SER A 64 -14.18 -1.66 19.31
CA SER A 64 -13.72 -0.44 19.98
C SER A 64 -13.11 0.53 18.95
N VAL A 65 -13.73 1.68 18.78
CA VAL A 65 -13.15 2.77 17.96
C VAL A 65 -12.20 3.56 18.84
N ILE A 66 -10.92 3.55 18.49
CA ILE A 66 -9.83 4.16 19.23
C ILE A 66 -9.52 5.52 18.65
N THR A 67 -9.70 6.57 19.43
CA THR A 67 -9.44 7.94 18.99
C THR A 67 -8.54 8.68 19.98
N PRO A 68 -7.27 8.91 19.62
CA PRO A 68 -6.38 9.77 20.38
C PRO A 68 -6.75 11.23 20.13
N LEU A 69 -6.91 12.03 21.19
CA LEU A 69 -7.24 13.45 21.10
C LEU A 69 -6.04 14.30 21.55
N TYR A 70 -5.74 15.34 20.79
CA TYR A 70 -4.77 16.36 21.16
C TYR A 70 -5.16 17.73 20.57
N ASN A 71 -5.61 18.64 21.43
CA ASN A 71 -6.00 20.01 21.07
C ASN A 71 -7.00 20.05 19.89
N THR A 72 -7.90 19.06 19.83
CA THR A 72 -8.84 18.88 18.73
C THR A 72 -9.80 20.07 18.61
N PRO A 73 -9.96 20.69 17.44
CA PRO A 73 -10.95 21.74 17.23
C PRO A 73 -12.38 21.24 17.55
N GLU A 74 -13.17 22.08 18.20
CA GLU A 74 -14.52 21.74 18.66
C GLU A 74 -15.40 21.13 17.58
N ASN A 75 -15.46 21.78 16.42
CA ASN A 75 -16.28 21.33 15.28
C ASN A 75 -15.82 19.97 14.72
N TYR A 76 -14.53 19.67 14.73
CA TYR A 76 -14.01 18.38 14.26
C TYR A 76 -14.36 17.28 15.26
N LEU A 77 -14.17 17.54 16.55
CA LEU A 77 -14.52 16.61 17.61
C LEU A 77 -16.01 16.24 17.62
N ILE A 78 -16.89 17.24 17.44
CA ILE A 78 -18.33 17.00 17.36
C ILE A 78 -18.66 16.13 16.13
N GLN A 79 -18.14 16.46 14.94
CA GLN A 79 -18.38 15.71 13.72
C GLN A 79 -17.87 14.26 13.83
N LEU A 80 -16.72 14.05 14.44
CA LEU A 80 -16.16 12.74 14.71
C LEU A 80 -17.11 11.91 15.59
N ILE A 81 -17.51 12.43 16.75
CA ILE A 81 -18.37 11.72 17.72
C ILE A 81 -19.72 11.39 17.07
N GLU A 82 -20.34 12.35 16.40
CA GLU A 82 -21.61 12.14 15.68
C GLU A 82 -21.48 11.09 14.57
N SER A 83 -20.35 11.00 13.89
CA SER A 83 -20.13 9.98 12.87
C SER A 83 -20.11 8.55 13.44
N VAL A 84 -19.63 8.39 14.67
CA VAL A 84 -19.63 7.11 15.37
C VAL A 84 -21.02 6.81 15.98
N LEU A 85 -21.70 7.81 16.51
CA LEU A 85 -23.09 7.66 17.02
C LEU A 85 -24.06 7.25 15.90
N ASN A 86 -23.84 7.71 14.69
CA ASN A 86 -24.66 7.41 13.52
C ASN A 86 -24.35 6.07 12.85
N GLN A 87 -23.39 5.27 13.37
CA GLN A 87 -23.09 3.97 12.80
C GLN A 87 -24.32 3.07 12.77
N THR A 88 -24.51 2.36 11.65
CA THR A 88 -25.61 1.41 11.48
C THR A 88 -25.41 0.11 12.28
N TYR A 89 -24.16 -0.28 12.52
CA TYR A 89 -23.82 -1.33 13.48
C TYR A 89 -23.79 -0.76 14.90
N THR A 90 -24.44 -1.41 15.85
CA THR A 90 -24.71 -0.84 17.17
C THR A 90 -23.81 -1.33 18.30
N ASN A 91 -23.12 -2.49 18.13
CA ASN A 91 -22.27 -3.07 19.16
C ASN A 91 -20.82 -2.53 19.07
N TRP A 92 -20.66 -1.28 19.41
CA TRP A 92 -19.38 -0.59 19.45
C TRP A 92 -19.17 0.18 20.76
N GLU A 93 -17.97 0.59 21.00
CA GLU A 93 -17.62 1.63 21.97
C GLU A 93 -16.64 2.63 21.32
N LEU A 94 -16.71 3.90 21.74
CA LEU A 94 -15.80 4.96 21.31
C LEU A 94 -14.86 5.31 22.47
N CYS A 95 -13.58 5.01 22.30
CA CYS A 95 -12.54 5.23 23.30
C CYS A 95 -11.77 6.54 23.01
N LEU A 96 -12.11 7.60 23.72
CA LEU A 96 -11.52 8.93 23.58
C LEU A 96 -10.39 9.12 24.61
N ALA A 97 -9.14 9.14 24.14
CA ALA A 97 -7.95 9.32 24.97
C ALA A 97 -7.40 10.75 24.81
N ASP A 98 -7.69 11.62 25.77
CA ASP A 98 -7.44 13.05 25.67
C ASP A 98 -6.12 13.48 26.33
N GLY A 99 -5.10 13.76 25.49
CA GLY A 99 -3.83 14.35 25.88
C GLY A 99 -3.79 15.88 25.75
N SER A 100 -4.91 16.57 25.47
CA SER A 100 -4.96 18.01 25.21
C SER A 100 -4.42 18.85 26.36
N ASP A 101 -3.85 20.01 26.03
CA ASP A 101 -3.37 21.00 27.00
C ASP A 101 -4.54 21.68 27.75
N ALA A 102 -4.24 22.30 28.87
CA ALA A 102 -5.22 22.98 29.73
C ALA A 102 -5.98 24.10 29.00
N GLU A 103 -5.34 24.76 28.05
CA GLU A 103 -5.94 25.81 27.23
C GLU A 103 -7.05 25.30 26.31
N HIS A 104 -7.07 23.98 26.01
CA HIS A 104 -8.06 23.29 25.18
C HIS A 104 -9.09 22.52 26.02
N ALA A 105 -9.48 23.07 27.17
CA ALA A 105 -10.45 22.44 28.09
C ALA A 105 -11.82 22.15 27.47
N VAL A 106 -12.15 22.79 26.35
CA VAL A 106 -13.37 22.55 25.58
C VAL A 106 -13.46 21.09 25.10
N VAL A 107 -12.32 20.45 24.75
CA VAL A 107 -12.25 19.03 24.36
C VAL A 107 -12.81 18.15 25.47
N ARG A 108 -12.35 18.37 26.71
CA ARG A 108 -12.84 17.66 27.89
C ARG A 108 -14.34 17.83 28.08
N THR A 109 -14.81 19.10 28.01
CA THR A 109 -16.22 19.43 28.23
C THR A 109 -17.12 18.69 27.24
N ILE A 110 -16.79 18.73 25.95
CA ILE A 110 -17.55 18.05 24.91
C ILE A 110 -17.57 16.53 25.15
N CYS A 111 -16.40 15.92 25.34
CA CYS A 111 -16.30 14.47 25.55
C CYS A 111 -17.12 14.01 26.76
N GLN A 112 -17.09 14.75 27.86
CA GLN A 112 -17.89 14.43 29.07
C GLN A 112 -19.39 14.53 28.80
N GLN A 113 -19.84 15.58 28.10
CA GLN A 113 -21.26 15.75 27.75
C GLN A 113 -21.79 14.61 26.87
N TYR A 114 -20.98 14.10 25.94
CA TYR A 114 -21.37 12.96 25.12
C TYR A 114 -21.31 11.64 25.89
N ALA A 115 -20.31 11.42 26.73
CA ALA A 115 -20.20 10.23 27.58
C ALA A 115 -21.32 10.13 28.63
N GLU A 116 -21.85 11.25 29.11
CA GLU A 116 -23.03 11.28 30.01
C GLU A 116 -24.33 10.87 29.27
N LYS A 117 -24.43 11.12 27.97
CA LYS A 117 -25.61 10.81 27.14
C LYS A 117 -25.59 9.39 26.58
N ASP A 118 -24.42 8.82 26.29
CA ASP A 118 -24.26 7.49 25.70
C ASP A 118 -23.13 6.71 26.39
N ALA A 119 -23.49 5.66 27.11
CA ALA A 119 -22.55 4.82 27.86
C ALA A 119 -21.51 4.08 27.00
N ARG A 120 -21.70 4.04 25.68
CA ARG A 120 -20.72 3.48 24.73
C ARG A 120 -19.54 4.41 24.49
N ILE A 121 -19.62 5.68 24.90
CA ILE A 121 -18.54 6.66 24.78
C ILE A 121 -17.73 6.63 26.07
N VAL A 122 -16.46 6.22 25.96
CA VAL A 122 -15.53 6.08 27.08
C VAL A 122 -14.46 7.19 26.95
N TYR A 123 -14.56 8.20 27.82
CA TYR A 123 -13.60 9.30 27.84
C TYR A 123 -12.59 9.13 28.97
N ARG A 124 -11.31 9.34 28.65
CA ARG A 124 -10.21 9.39 29.62
C ARG A 124 -9.29 10.58 29.34
N LYS A 125 -9.11 11.44 30.36
CA LYS A 125 -8.07 12.45 30.36
C LYS A 125 -6.75 11.77 30.70
N LEU A 126 -5.71 12.02 29.90
CA LEU A 126 -4.38 11.45 30.06
C LEU A 126 -3.45 12.49 30.73
N ASP A 127 -2.46 12.00 31.43
CA ASP A 127 -1.38 12.83 31.97
C ASP A 127 -0.38 13.21 30.85
N LYS A 128 0.35 14.32 31.07
CA LYS A 128 1.43 14.71 30.15
C LYS A 128 2.46 13.58 30.05
N ASN A 129 2.84 13.23 28.83
CA ASN A 129 3.81 12.18 28.47
C ASN A 129 3.24 10.76 28.27
N GLU A 130 1.93 10.56 28.24
CA GLU A 130 1.34 9.27 27.87
C GLU A 130 1.00 9.25 26.38
N GLY A 131 1.41 8.20 25.66
CA GLY A 131 1.03 8.01 24.24
C GLY A 131 -0.48 7.73 24.12
N ASN A 132 -1.21 8.66 23.51
CA ASN A 132 -2.68 8.66 23.52
C ASN A 132 -3.30 7.37 22.96
N THR A 133 -2.80 6.88 21.82
CA THR A 133 -3.31 5.66 21.17
C THR A 133 -3.04 4.42 22.00
N ASN A 134 -1.80 4.26 22.48
CA ASN A 134 -1.42 3.10 23.29
C ASN A 134 -2.25 3.04 24.57
N ARG A 135 -2.54 4.18 25.20
CA ARG A 135 -3.39 4.24 26.41
C ARG A 135 -4.84 3.94 26.13
N ALA A 136 -5.40 4.43 25.02
CA ALA A 136 -6.78 4.15 24.65
C ALA A 136 -7.06 2.66 24.53
N ILE A 137 -6.13 1.87 23.99
CA ILE A 137 -6.25 0.43 23.85
C ILE A 137 -6.38 -0.30 25.19
N HIS A 138 -5.74 0.19 26.24
CA HIS A 138 -5.78 -0.48 27.56
C HIS A 138 -7.15 -0.47 28.23
N TYR A 139 -8.01 0.49 27.93
CA TYR A 139 -9.37 0.53 28.49
C TYR A 139 -10.45 0.18 27.47
N ALA A 140 -10.07 -0.05 26.23
CA ALA A 140 -10.97 -0.61 25.23
C ALA A 140 -11.30 -2.07 25.56
N THR A 141 -12.55 -2.47 25.38
CA THR A 141 -13.05 -3.80 25.75
C THR A 141 -13.54 -4.66 24.60
N GLY A 142 -13.56 -4.11 23.36
CA GLY A 142 -14.02 -4.81 22.17
C GLY A 142 -13.06 -5.91 21.72
N ASP A 143 -13.61 -6.89 21.02
CA ASP A 143 -12.87 -8.00 20.41
C ASP A 143 -12.03 -7.54 19.21
N TYR A 144 -12.46 -6.43 18.61
CA TYR A 144 -11.79 -5.75 17.49
C TYR A 144 -11.55 -4.28 17.80
N LEU A 145 -10.49 -3.73 17.23
CA LEU A 145 -10.08 -2.35 17.40
C LEU A 145 -10.08 -1.64 16.05
N GLY A 146 -10.74 -0.50 15.95
CA GLY A 146 -10.73 0.37 14.78
C GLY A 146 -10.02 1.69 15.12
N LEU A 147 -9.15 2.18 14.25
CA LEU A 147 -8.39 3.41 14.49
C LEU A 147 -9.03 4.59 13.74
N LEU A 148 -9.41 5.64 14.48
CA LEU A 148 -10.02 6.85 13.95
C LEU A 148 -9.24 8.07 14.43
N ASP A 149 -8.69 8.85 13.52
CA ASP A 149 -7.97 10.08 13.83
C ASP A 149 -8.94 11.19 14.29
N HIS A 150 -8.44 12.08 15.14
CA HIS A 150 -9.28 13.03 15.90
C HIS A 150 -9.92 14.15 15.07
N ASP A 151 -9.54 14.30 13.82
CA ASP A 151 -10.05 15.29 12.87
C ASP A 151 -10.85 14.68 11.71
N ASP A 152 -11.00 13.35 11.69
CA ASP A 152 -11.61 12.58 10.62
C ASP A 152 -13.05 12.13 10.94
N ILE A 153 -13.71 11.52 9.95
CA ILE A 153 -15.11 11.11 10.02
C ILE A 153 -15.27 9.70 9.45
N LEU A 154 -16.09 8.86 10.07
CA LEU A 154 -16.48 7.56 9.54
C LEU A 154 -17.77 7.66 8.70
N HIS A 155 -17.84 6.88 7.63
CA HIS A 155 -19.09 6.63 6.93
C HIS A 155 -20.04 5.82 7.84
N GLU A 156 -21.35 6.08 7.79
CA GLU A 156 -22.33 5.44 8.66
C GLU A 156 -22.39 3.91 8.59
N SER A 157 -21.94 3.28 7.50
CA SER A 157 -21.85 1.83 7.34
C SER A 157 -20.48 1.25 7.68
N ALA A 158 -19.52 2.05 8.17
CA ALA A 158 -18.12 1.60 8.31
C ALA A 158 -18.03 0.38 9.24
N LEU A 159 -18.60 0.47 10.42
CA LEU A 159 -18.55 -0.64 11.40
C LEU A 159 -19.41 -1.83 10.95
N TYR A 160 -20.52 -1.60 10.26
CA TYR A 160 -21.35 -2.67 9.70
C TYR A 160 -20.60 -3.49 8.65
N GLU A 161 -19.93 -2.83 7.71
CA GLU A 161 -19.16 -3.53 6.68
C GLU A 161 -17.97 -4.28 7.28
N CYS A 162 -17.32 -3.72 8.31
CA CYS A 162 -16.28 -4.42 9.05
C CYS A 162 -16.85 -5.64 9.79
N ALA A 163 -17.97 -5.51 10.52
CA ALA A 163 -18.62 -6.61 11.24
C ALA A 163 -18.98 -7.78 10.32
N LYS A 164 -19.43 -7.50 9.09
CA LYS A 164 -19.66 -8.55 8.07
C LYS A 164 -18.39 -9.32 7.74
N ARG A 165 -17.26 -8.64 7.54
CA ARG A 165 -15.98 -9.29 7.23
C ARG A 165 -15.44 -10.08 8.44
N ILE A 166 -15.66 -9.56 9.65
CA ILE A 166 -15.33 -10.27 10.90
C ILE A 166 -16.13 -11.56 11.01
N ARG A 167 -17.44 -11.51 10.78
CA ARG A 167 -18.30 -12.72 10.73
C ARG A 167 -17.75 -13.75 9.75
N ASP A 168 -17.22 -13.31 8.61
CA ASP A 168 -16.60 -14.16 7.60
C ASP A 168 -15.16 -14.59 7.97
N GLY A 169 -14.70 -14.28 9.18
CA GLY A 169 -13.41 -14.71 9.74
C GLY A 169 -12.22 -13.79 9.47
N ALA A 170 -12.45 -12.56 8.99
CA ALA A 170 -11.35 -11.60 8.85
C ALA A 170 -10.82 -11.17 10.22
N ASP A 171 -9.49 -11.06 10.35
CA ASP A 171 -8.84 -10.57 11.56
C ASP A 171 -8.05 -9.27 11.36
N PHE A 172 -7.85 -8.86 10.09
CA PHE A 172 -7.37 -7.54 9.72
C PHE A 172 -8.17 -7.02 8.51
N ILE A 173 -8.72 -5.83 8.63
CA ILE A 173 -9.61 -5.23 7.63
C ILE A 173 -9.12 -3.81 7.33
N PHE A 174 -9.14 -3.41 6.06
CA PHE A 174 -8.91 -2.03 5.65
C PHE A 174 -9.87 -1.61 4.54
N THR A 175 -10.11 -0.32 4.41
CA THR A 175 -11.14 0.23 3.52
C THR A 175 -10.58 1.30 2.58
N ASP A 176 -11.38 1.70 1.60
CA ASP A 176 -11.09 2.89 0.81
C ASP A 176 -11.40 4.17 1.60
N GLU A 177 -10.80 5.27 1.16
CA GLU A 177 -10.94 6.58 1.82
C GLU A 177 -11.18 7.70 0.81
N MET A 178 -11.73 8.81 1.31
CA MET A 178 -11.95 10.01 0.51
C MET A 178 -11.50 11.25 1.29
N LYS A 179 -10.76 12.14 0.62
CA LYS A 179 -10.31 13.39 1.24
C LYS A 179 -11.38 14.47 1.15
N PHE A 180 -11.54 15.23 2.23
CA PHE A 180 -12.45 16.37 2.30
C PHE A 180 -11.81 17.51 3.12
N ARG A 181 -12.44 18.69 3.13
CA ARG A 181 -11.96 19.84 3.91
C ARG A 181 -12.95 20.25 4.97
N GLU A 182 -13.99 20.98 4.60
CA GLU A 182 -15.00 21.48 5.54
C GLU A 182 -16.20 20.54 5.64
N SER A 183 -16.67 20.04 4.51
CA SER A 183 -17.78 19.09 4.44
C SER A 183 -17.50 17.96 3.47
N ILE A 184 -18.22 16.85 3.61
CA ILE A 184 -18.10 15.67 2.73
C ILE A 184 -18.44 16.03 1.27
N GLU A 185 -19.31 17.03 1.07
CA GLU A 185 -19.69 17.53 -0.27
C GLU A 185 -18.54 18.22 -1.00
N ASP A 186 -17.51 18.70 -0.30
CA ASP A 186 -16.33 19.31 -0.90
C ASP A 186 -15.16 18.34 -1.10
N SER A 187 -15.42 17.03 -0.99
CA SER A 187 -14.40 16.01 -1.19
C SER A 187 -13.67 16.14 -2.52
N SER A 188 -12.37 15.94 -2.51
CA SER A 188 -11.48 16.25 -3.64
C SER A 188 -10.82 15.04 -4.26
N ASP A 189 -10.40 14.09 -3.45
CA ASP A 189 -9.60 12.93 -3.85
C ASP A 189 -10.17 11.67 -3.26
N ILE A 190 -10.32 10.63 -4.09
CA ILE A 190 -10.70 9.30 -3.67
C ILE A 190 -9.49 8.40 -3.79
N VAL A 191 -9.21 7.65 -2.74
CA VAL A 191 -8.16 6.67 -2.69
C VAL A 191 -8.81 5.29 -2.67
N CYS A 192 -8.90 4.68 -3.87
CA CYS A 192 -9.28 3.28 -4.02
C CYS A 192 -8.03 2.43 -3.86
N LYS A 193 -8.05 1.52 -2.92
CA LYS A 193 -6.94 0.66 -2.60
C LYS A 193 -7.03 -0.65 -3.38
N SER A 194 -5.90 -1.28 -3.63
CA SER A 194 -5.85 -2.65 -4.11
C SER A 194 -6.20 -3.62 -2.96
N GLY A 195 -6.43 -4.88 -3.27
CA GLY A 195 -6.40 -5.93 -2.25
C GLY A 195 -5.05 -5.96 -1.52
N PHE A 196 -4.94 -6.77 -0.47
CA PHE A 196 -3.68 -6.86 0.27
C PHE A 196 -2.54 -7.38 -0.61
N GLY A 197 -1.49 -6.58 -0.74
CA GLY A 197 -0.24 -6.89 -1.42
C GLY A 197 0.96 -6.68 -0.51
N LYS A 198 1.66 -7.76 -0.15
CA LYS A 198 2.83 -7.71 0.73
C LYS A 198 3.91 -6.76 0.20
N ASP A 199 4.22 -6.85 -1.10
CA ASP A 199 5.26 -6.02 -1.72
C ASP A 199 4.80 -4.58 -1.91
N GLU A 200 3.51 -4.35 -2.19
CA GLU A 200 2.95 -3.02 -2.23
C GLU A 200 3.01 -2.35 -0.86
N LEU A 201 2.63 -3.07 0.21
CA LEU A 201 2.76 -2.55 1.57
C LEU A 201 4.21 -2.24 1.95
N ARG A 202 5.17 -3.03 1.49
CA ARG A 202 6.61 -2.79 1.70
C ARG A 202 7.14 -1.58 0.92
N SER A 203 6.44 -1.20 -0.16
CA SER A 203 6.84 -0.05 -0.96
C SER A 203 6.25 1.27 -0.45
N HIS A 204 5.10 1.26 0.20
CA HIS A 204 4.47 2.41 0.83
C HIS A 204 3.31 2.01 1.72
N ASN A 205 2.98 2.84 2.72
CA ASN A 205 1.83 2.64 3.58
C ASN A 205 0.53 3.04 2.86
N TYR A 206 -0.01 2.16 2.00
CA TYR A 206 -1.26 2.43 1.28
C TYR A 206 -2.51 2.07 2.08
N ILE A 207 -2.37 1.28 3.15
CA ILE A 207 -3.49 0.80 3.97
C ILE A 207 -4.08 1.92 4.82
N CYS A 208 -3.25 2.71 5.49
CA CYS A 208 -3.47 3.90 6.33
C CYS A 208 -4.82 3.92 7.09
N HIS A 209 -5.97 4.27 6.46
CA HIS A 209 -7.30 4.39 7.03
C HIS A 209 -8.35 3.67 6.15
N PHE A 210 -9.48 3.21 6.64
CA PHE A 210 -9.82 2.85 8.02
C PHE A 210 -9.32 1.44 8.29
N VAL A 211 -8.63 1.23 9.39
CA VAL A 211 -8.10 -0.08 9.77
C VAL A 211 -8.89 -0.61 10.97
N VAL A 212 -9.36 -1.87 10.85
CA VAL A 212 -9.98 -2.62 11.95
C VAL A 212 -9.29 -3.96 12.07
N PHE A 213 -8.87 -4.33 13.27
CA PHE A 213 -8.13 -5.56 13.51
C PHE A 213 -8.53 -6.26 14.80
N ALA A 214 -8.39 -7.58 14.81
CA ALA A 214 -8.69 -8.40 15.99
C ALA A 214 -7.71 -8.09 17.14
N ARG A 215 -8.23 -7.95 18.35
CA ARG A 215 -7.41 -7.71 19.55
C ARG A 215 -6.32 -8.76 19.76
N LYS A 216 -6.58 -10.04 19.40
CA LYS A 216 -5.60 -11.12 19.48
C LYS A 216 -4.30 -10.83 18.74
N LEU A 217 -4.32 -9.98 17.71
CA LEU A 217 -3.11 -9.60 16.98
C LEU A 217 -2.13 -8.77 17.82
N LEU A 218 -2.59 -8.20 18.95
CA LEU A 218 -1.75 -7.49 19.91
C LEU A 218 -0.98 -8.43 20.85
N ASP A 219 -1.32 -9.71 20.90
CA ASP A 219 -0.69 -10.66 21.82
C ASP A 219 0.82 -10.69 21.63
N GLY A 220 1.56 -10.49 22.72
CA GLY A 220 3.02 -10.38 22.72
C GLY A 220 3.59 -9.05 22.19
N MET A 221 2.74 -8.05 21.87
CA MET A 221 3.18 -6.69 21.60
C MET A 221 3.20 -5.86 22.88
N SER A 222 4.30 -5.16 23.13
CA SER A 222 4.40 -4.20 24.26
C SER A 222 3.60 -2.93 24.00
N GLU A 223 3.60 -2.47 22.76
CA GLU A 223 2.96 -1.21 22.34
C GLU A 223 2.45 -1.33 20.89
N LEU A 224 1.29 -0.71 20.63
CA LEU A 224 0.78 -0.59 19.26
C LEU A 224 1.64 0.39 18.46
N TYR A 225 1.84 1.59 18.97
CA TYR A 225 2.69 2.63 18.39
C TYR A 225 4.02 2.68 19.11
N ARG A 226 5.10 2.31 18.43
CA ARG A 226 6.46 2.30 18.98
C ARG A 226 7.11 3.67 18.82
N LYS A 227 7.68 4.18 19.90
CA LYS A 227 8.37 5.49 19.93
C LYS A 227 9.50 5.56 18.90
N GLU A 228 10.18 4.46 18.65
CA GLU A 228 11.30 4.40 17.70
C GLU A 228 10.87 4.56 16.22
N CYS A 229 9.57 4.48 15.94
CA CYS A 229 8.98 4.69 14.63
C CYS A 229 8.11 5.97 14.58
N GLU A 230 8.37 6.93 15.49
CA GLU A 230 7.63 8.19 15.52
C GLU A 230 7.70 8.93 14.19
N GLY A 231 6.53 9.35 13.68
CA GLY A 231 6.36 9.93 12.35
C GLY A 231 5.94 8.93 11.27
N SER A 232 6.08 7.62 11.54
CA SER A 232 5.59 6.51 10.70
C SER A 232 5.15 5.33 11.56
N GLN A 233 4.61 5.62 12.76
CA GLN A 233 4.17 4.63 13.72
C GLN A 233 2.98 3.80 13.23
N ASP A 234 2.11 4.37 12.43
CA ASP A 234 1.01 3.73 11.74
C ASP A 234 1.50 2.67 10.74
N TYR A 235 2.54 3.00 9.98
CA TYR A 235 3.15 2.08 9.03
C TYR A 235 3.81 0.89 9.74
N ASP A 236 4.56 1.14 10.81
CA ASP A 236 5.14 0.09 11.64
C ASP A 236 4.07 -0.82 12.25
N MET A 237 2.98 -0.24 12.72
CA MET A 237 1.83 -0.97 13.24
C MET A 237 1.22 -1.88 12.19
N VAL A 238 0.91 -1.34 11.00
CA VAL A 238 0.29 -2.12 9.91
C VAL A 238 1.20 -3.28 9.50
N LEU A 239 2.51 -3.06 9.34
CA LEU A 239 3.46 -4.14 9.04
C LEU A 239 3.41 -5.25 10.10
N ARG A 240 3.46 -4.91 11.41
CA ARG A 240 3.45 -5.88 12.50
C ARG A 240 2.13 -6.64 12.64
N LEU A 241 1.01 -5.97 12.43
CA LEU A 241 -0.30 -6.61 12.50
C LEU A 241 -0.53 -7.56 11.31
N THR A 242 -0.15 -7.13 10.10
CA THR A 242 -0.28 -7.96 8.90
C THR A 242 0.67 -9.16 8.86
N GLU A 243 1.78 -9.11 9.60
CA GLU A 243 2.65 -10.29 9.82
C GLU A 243 1.96 -11.41 10.59
N LYS A 244 1.02 -11.06 11.49
CA LYS A 244 0.31 -11.99 12.37
C LYS A 244 -1.08 -12.37 11.88
N ALA A 245 -1.67 -11.54 11.04
CA ALA A 245 -3.03 -11.74 10.56
C ALA A 245 -3.12 -12.99 9.68
N GLU A 246 -4.14 -13.80 9.95
CA GLU A 246 -4.45 -15.00 9.16
C GLU A 246 -5.33 -14.67 7.94
N LYS A 247 -6.22 -13.68 8.09
CA LYS A 247 -7.14 -13.28 7.03
C LYS A 247 -7.27 -11.76 6.94
N ILE A 248 -6.50 -11.20 6.01
CA ILE A 248 -6.52 -9.78 5.68
C ILE A 248 -7.56 -9.53 4.59
N VAL A 249 -8.48 -8.59 4.82
CA VAL A 249 -9.57 -8.28 3.89
C VAL A 249 -9.63 -6.79 3.58
N HIS A 250 -9.59 -6.47 2.30
CA HIS A 250 -9.93 -5.15 1.78
C HIS A 250 -11.44 -5.03 1.57
N VAL A 251 -12.05 -3.97 2.09
CA VAL A 251 -13.43 -3.59 1.79
C VAL A 251 -13.40 -2.46 0.74
N PRO A 252 -13.71 -2.73 -0.53
CA PRO A 252 -13.62 -1.73 -1.61
C PRO A 252 -14.81 -0.77 -1.55
N LYS A 253 -14.92 -0.05 -0.44
CA LYS A 253 -15.93 0.97 -0.18
C LYS A 253 -15.28 2.15 0.52
N ILE A 254 -15.71 3.37 0.19
CA ILE A 254 -15.30 4.58 0.88
C ILE A 254 -16.00 4.62 2.23
N LEU A 255 -15.27 4.22 3.28
CA LEU A 255 -15.81 4.14 4.64
C LEU A 255 -15.13 5.09 5.61
N TYR A 256 -14.13 5.82 5.14
CA TYR A 256 -13.36 6.80 5.88
C TYR A 256 -13.25 8.12 5.12
N TYR A 257 -13.48 9.23 5.82
CA TYR A 257 -13.33 10.57 5.28
C TYR A 257 -12.15 11.25 5.97
N TRP A 258 -11.09 11.42 5.22
CA TRP A 258 -9.84 12.03 5.68
C TRP A 258 -9.88 13.54 5.50
N ARG A 259 -9.81 14.27 6.61
CA ARG A 259 -9.81 15.73 6.58
C ARG A 259 -8.44 16.29 6.18
N VAL A 260 -8.44 17.22 5.21
CA VAL A 260 -7.24 17.93 4.76
C VAL A 260 -7.32 19.37 5.19
N HIS A 261 -6.42 19.82 6.05
CA HIS A 261 -6.30 21.19 6.50
C HIS A 261 -4.82 21.64 6.52
N ALA A 262 -4.57 22.97 6.71
CA ALA A 262 -3.23 23.55 6.64
C ALA A 262 -2.25 22.97 7.69
N GLY A 263 -2.76 22.42 8.79
CA GLY A 263 -1.97 21.75 9.84
C GLY A 263 -1.75 20.26 9.61
N SER A 264 -2.32 19.66 8.53
CA SER A 264 -2.18 18.23 8.25
C SER A 264 -0.72 17.84 8.04
N VAL A 265 -0.32 16.77 8.69
CA VAL A 265 1.05 16.23 8.66
C VAL A 265 1.49 15.85 7.23
N SER A 266 0.54 15.54 6.35
CA SER A 266 0.79 15.08 4.97
C SER A 266 1.16 16.19 3.98
N MET A 267 1.02 17.48 4.33
CA MET A 267 1.14 18.59 3.37
C MET A 267 2.57 19.02 3.05
N ASP A 268 3.56 18.75 3.90
CA ASP A 268 4.96 19.13 3.64
C ASP A 268 5.95 18.01 3.99
N LEU A 269 6.23 17.18 3.00
CA LEU A 269 7.20 16.08 3.10
C LEU A 269 8.65 16.56 3.12
N SER A 270 8.93 17.79 2.66
CA SER A 270 10.30 18.32 2.60
C SER A 270 10.89 18.60 3.99
N VAL A 271 10.04 18.73 5.01
CA VAL A 271 10.42 19.04 6.40
C VAL A 271 10.56 17.77 7.27
N LYS A 272 10.20 16.58 6.74
CA LYS A 272 10.01 15.37 7.54
C LYS A 272 10.95 14.21 7.21
N GLN A 273 12.23 14.50 7.05
CA GLN A 273 13.24 13.43 6.86
C GLN A 273 13.16 12.37 7.98
N TYR A 274 12.84 12.76 9.22
CA TYR A 274 12.66 11.82 10.33
C TYR A 274 11.55 10.79 10.10
N ALA A 275 10.45 11.17 9.42
CA ALA A 275 9.37 10.23 9.11
C ALA A 275 9.80 9.23 8.03
N VAL A 276 10.57 9.68 7.03
CA VAL A 276 11.17 8.78 6.02
C VAL A 276 12.12 7.79 6.69
N ASP A 277 12.95 8.25 7.61
CA ASP A 277 13.90 7.39 8.33
C ASP A 277 13.18 6.42 9.27
N ALA A 278 12.11 6.86 9.93
CA ALA A 278 11.24 6.01 10.75
C ALA A 278 10.55 4.92 9.91
N ALA A 279 10.05 5.26 8.72
CA ALA A 279 9.45 4.28 7.80
C ALA A 279 10.49 3.27 7.29
N LYS A 280 11.70 3.72 6.91
CA LYS A 280 12.80 2.82 6.54
C LYS A 280 13.13 1.86 7.69
N LYS A 281 13.16 2.36 8.93
CA LYS A 281 13.38 1.55 10.11
C LYS A 281 12.25 0.54 10.33
N ALA A 282 10.99 0.96 10.16
CA ALA A 282 9.83 0.08 10.26
C ALA A 282 9.90 -1.08 9.26
N ILE A 283 10.25 -0.80 8.00
CA ILE A 283 10.45 -1.82 6.96
C ILE A 283 11.64 -2.72 7.29
N SER A 284 12.79 -2.17 7.72
CA SER A 284 13.96 -2.97 8.07
C SER A 284 13.66 -3.93 9.23
N ASN A 285 12.98 -3.44 10.28
CA ASN A 285 12.52 -4.27 11.40
C ASN A 285 11.52 -5.35 10.95
N HIS A 286 10.66 -5.04 9.96
CA HIS A 286 9.74 -6.01 9.36
C HIS A 286 10.51 -7.12 8.65
N LEU A 287 11.50 -6.77 7.82
CA LEU A 287 12.34 -7.76 7.12
C LEU A 287 13.07 -8.68 8.12
N GLU A 288 13.62 -8.12 9.20
CA GLU A 288 14.28 -8.89 10.25
C GLU A 288 13.31 -9.89 10.90
N ARG A 289 12.10 -9.48 11.27
CA ARG A 289 11.07 -10.36 11.87
C ARG A 289 10.61 -11.46 10.91
N THR A 290 10.52 -11.14 9.61
CA THR A 290 10.14 -12.13 8.58
C THR A 290 11.30 -12.95 8.05
N LYS A 291 12.53 -12.72 8.58
CA LYS A 291 13.77 -13.40 8.18
C LYS A 291 14.09 -13.23 6.69
N GLU A 292 13.76 -12.07 6.17
CA GLU A 292 14.11 -11.63 4.82
C GLU A 292 15.18 -10.55 4.94
N TYR A 293 16.23 -10.60 4.14
CA TYR A 293 17.37 -9.70 4.27
C TYR A 293 17.50 -8.82 3.02
N GLY A 294 17.87 -7.58 3.23
CA GLY A 294 18.02 -6.60 2.15
C GLY A 294 18.16 -5.18 2.66
N GLN A 295 18.46 -4.27 1.77
CA GLN A 295 18.61 -2.84 2.05
C GLN A 295 17.34 -2.08 1.64
N VAL A 296 16.85 -1.22 2.54
CA VAL A 296 15.69 -0.36 2.28
C VAL A 296 16.18 0.97 1.71
N GLU A 297 15.83 1.24 0.47
CA GLU A 297 16.18 2.47 -0.24
C GLU A 297 14.95 3.37 -0.36
N CYS A 298 15.19 4.69 -0.29
CA CYS A 298 14.19 5.71 -0.61
C CYS A 298 14.90 6.85 -1.32
N ASN A 299 14.74 6.92 -2.62
CA ASN A 299 15.48 7.84 -3.48
C ASN A 299 14.58 8.96 -3.99
N LEU A 300 15.13 10.17 -4.10
CA LEU A 300 14.45 11.29 -4.74
C LEU A 300 14.11 10.93 -6.21
N PRO A 301 12.95 11.37 -6.73
CA PRO A 301 12.02 12.36 -6.13
C PRO A 301 10.89 11.75 -5.29
N TYR A 302 10.87 10.46 -5.01
CA TYR A 302 9.76 9.73 -4.40
C TYR A 302 10.05 9.41 -2.93
N GLN A 303 10.00 10.42 -2.05
CA GLN A 303 10.40 10.33 -0.64
C GLN A 303 9.55 9.40 0.24
N THR A 304 8.40 8.92 -0.23
CA THR A 304 7.52 8.00 0.52
C THR A 304 7.34 6.67 -0.18
N ILE A 305 8.11 6.44 -1.24
CA ILE A 305 8.14 5.16 -1.95
C ILE A 305 9.47 4.49 -1.64
N TYR A 306 9.39 3.30 -1.08
CA TYR A 306 10.52 2.51 -0.63
C TYR A 306 10.77 1.37 -1.59
N ARG A 307 12.03 1.06 -1.82
CA ARG A 307 12.48 -0.10 -2.57
C ARG A 307 13.31 -0.98 -1.64
N ILE A 308 13.05 -2.28 -1.70
CA ILE A 308 13.90 -3.24 -1.01
C ILE A 308 14.81 -3.90 -2.03
N LYS A 309 16.11 -3.74 -1.83
CA LYS A 309 17.13 -4.49 -2.55
C LYS A 309 17.46 -5.72 -1.73
N TYR A 310 16.78 -6.84 -2.03
CA TYR A 310 16.98 -8.08 -1.30
C TYR A 310 18.36 -8.66 -1.57
N ASP A 311 18.97 -9.19 -0.52
CA ASP A 311 20.24 -9.92 -0.65
C ASP A 311 20.00 -11.22 -1.40
N LEU A 312 20.91 -11.58 -2.31
CA LEU A 312 20.88 -12.87 -2.95
C LEU A 312 21.47 -13.93 -2.01
N GLU A 313 20.70 -14.98 -1.72
CA GLU A 313 21.14 -16.07 -0.86
C GLU A 313 22.33 -16.83 -1.45
N ASN A 314 22.38 -16.93 -2.76
CA ASN A 314 23.45 -17.58 -3.52
C ASN A 314 23.42 -17.09 -4.97
N THR A 315 24.38 -17.56 -5.77
CA THR A 315 24.51 -17.25 -7.20
C THR A 315 24.22 -18.50 -8.06
N PRO A 316 22.93 -18.93 -8.17
CA PRO A 316 22.57 -20.10 -8.97
C PRO A 316 22.77 -19.87 -10.45
N VAL A 317 22.92 -20.95 -11.22
CA VAL A 317 22.86 -20.86 -12.68
C VAL A 317 21.49 -20.32 -13.11
N VAL A 318 21.49 -19.29 -13.97
CA VAL A 318 20.27 -18.74 -14.61
C VAL A 318 20.29 -19.10 -16.07
N SER A 319 19.21 -19.68 -16.59
CA SER A 319 19.05 -20.04 -18.00
C SER A 319 18.21 -18.99 -18.73
N ILE A 320 18.80 -18.32 -19.71
CA ILE A 320 18.16 -17.30 -20.54
C ILE A 320 17.78 -17.93 -21.89
N TYR A 321 16.49 -17.94 -22.20
CA TYR A 321 15.96 -18.43 -23.48
C TYR A 321 15.70 -17.26 -24.40
N ILE A 322 16.38 -17.24 -25.55
CA ILE A 322 16.24 -16.20 -26.55
C ILE A 322 15.46 -16.77 -27.73
N TRP A 323 14.24 -16.29 -27.94
CA TRP A 323 13.37 -16.71 -29.02
C TRP A 323 13.04 -15.54 -29.95
N GLU A 324 12.43 -15.86 -31.10
CA GLU A 324 12.09 -14.88 -32.15
C GLU A 324 13.32 -14.08 -32.60
N ASN A 325 14.32 -14.81 -33.05
CA ASN A 325 15.56 -14.22 -33.51
C ASN A 325 15.38 -13.54 -34.87
N GLY A 326 14.69 -12.41 -34.95
CA GLY A 326 14.77 -11.55 -36.13
C GLY A 326 16.16 -10.98 -36.39
N GLN A 327 17.17 -11.50 -35.68
CA GLN A 327 18.56 -11.08 -35.73
C GLN A 327 19.33 -11.93 -36.74
N GLU A 328 19.85 -11.32 -37.82
CA GLU A 328 20.78 -11.99 -38.76
C GLU A 328 22.08 -12.42 -38.04
N ASP A 329 22.49 -11.71 -37.00
CA ASP A 329 23.68 -11.97 -36.18
C ASP A 329 23.32 -12.25 -34.69
N ILE A 330 22.93 -13.45 -34.37
CA ILE A 330 22.66 -13.88 -32.99
C ILE A 330 23.90 -13.82 -32.09
N GLY A 331 25.09 -14.07 -32.64
CA GLY A 331 26.34 -14.01 -31.89
C GLY A 331 26.64 -12.57 -31.42
N GLY A 332 26.47 -11.61 -32.31
CA GLY A 332 26.61 -10.19 -31.97
C GLY A 332 25.54 -9.69 -30.99
N TYR A 333 24.32 -10.22 -31.07
CA TYR A 333 23.27 -9.94 -30.09
C TYR A 333 23.64 -10.48 -28.69
N ILE A 334 24.08 -11.73 -28.60
CA ILE A 334 24.50 -12.36 -27.34
C ILE A 334 25.71 -11.61 -26.74
N ASP A 335 26.69 -11.22 -27.56
CA ASP A 335 27.84 -10.42 -27.06
C ASP A 335 27.38 -9.10 -26.46
N LYS A 336 26.45 -8.38 -27.10
CA LYS A 336 25.84 -7.16 -26.55
C LYS A 336 25.07 -7.40 -25.26
N LEU A 337 24.29 -8.48 -25.20
CA LEU A 337 23.53 -8.89 -24.02
C LEU A 337 24.48 -9.16 -22.84
N LEU A 338 25.55 -9.93 -23.08
CA LEU A 338 26.54 -10.27 -22.06
C LEU A 338 27.31 -9.06 -21.53
N LYS A 339 27.60 -8.08 -22.39
CA LYS A 339 28.20 -6.79 -21.99
C LYS A 339 27.27 -5.96 -21.10
N LYS A 340 25.98 -6.18 -21.21
CA LYS A 340 24.93 -5.53 -20.39
C LYS A 340 24.40 -6.44 -19.27
N THR A 341 25.12 -7.49 -18.90
CA THR A 341 24.70 -8.43 -17.86
C THR A 341 25.88 -8.74 -16.96
N HIS A 342 25.84 -8.27 -15.73
CA HIS A 342 26.88 -8.54 -14.74
C HIS A 342 26.80 -9.96 -14.15
N TYR A 343 25.58 -10.45 -13.99
CA TYR A 343 25.35 -11.74 -13.34
C TYR A 343 26.06 -12.90 -14.01
N ARG A 344 26.64 -13.77 -13.21
CA ARG A 344 27.24 -15.07 -13.59
C ARG A 344 27.00 -16.07 -12.45
N PRO A 345 26.84 -17.41 -12.71
CA PRO A 345 26.95 -18.08 -14.02
C PRO A 345 25.66 -18.06 -14.82
N LEU A 346 25.77 -18.11 -16.15
CA LEU A 346 24.64 -18.11 -17.08
C LEU A 346 24.66 -19.31 -18.04
N GLU A 347 23.46 -19.75 -18.43
CA GLU A 347 23.24 -20.55 -19.65
C GLU A 347 22.40 -19.71 -20.62
N ILE A 348 22.79 -19.62 -21.87
CA ILE A 348 22.01 -18.99 -22.92
C ILE A 348 21.55 -20.06 -23.89
N ILE A 349 20.25 -20.20 -24.01
CA ILE A 349 19.61 -21.13 -24.95
C ILE A 349 19.01 -20.31 -26.08
N CYS A 350 19.45 -20.52 -27.30
CA CYS A 350 19.01 -19.73 -28.45
C CYS A 350 18.58 -20.61 -29.64
N ASP A 351 17.63 -20.06 -30.39
CA ASP A 351 17.16 -20.65 -31.64
C ASP A 351 18.18 -20.38 -32.76
N CYS A 352 19.18 -21.23 -32.84
CA CYS A 352 20.22 -21.16 -33.88
C CYS A 352 20.90 -22.50 -34.05
N LYS A 353 21.66 -22.66 -35.14
CA LYS A 353 22.48 -23.85 -35.40
C LYS A 353 23.82 -23.76 -34.71
N GLU A 354 24.42 -22.59 -34.67
CA GLU A 354 25.76 -22.36 -34.15
C GLU A 354 25.90 -20.90 -33.70
N VAL A 355 26.61 -20.66 -32.57
CA VAL A 355 27.05 -19.31 -32.16
C VAL A 355 28.56 -19.27 -32.21
N LYS A 356 29.11 -18.28 -32.93
CA LYS A 356 30.56 -18.05 -33.05
C LYS A 356 30.96 -16.85 -32.20
N ASN A 357 32.21 -16.85 -31.75
CA ASN A 357 32.91 -15.68 -31.13
C ASN A 357 32.39 -15.24 -29.73
N VAL A 358 31.62 -16.03 -29.02
CA VAL A 358 31.30 -15.73 -27.61
C VAL A 358 32.23 -16.55 -26.73
N VAL A 359 33.11 -15.89 -25.99
CA VAL A 359 34.10 -16.50 -25.09
C VAL A 359 33.94 -15.89 -23.70
N ASP A 360 33.15 -16.52 -22.85
CA ASP A 360 33.04 -16.22 -21.42
C ASP A 360 33.03 -17.55 -20.67
N PRO A 361 34.00 -17.86 -19.80
CA PRO A 361 34.12 -19.15 -19.13
C PRO A 361 32.95 -19.45 -18.17
N ASN A 362 32.21 -18.43 -17.77
CA ASN A 362 31.04 -18.53 -16.87
C ASN A 362 29.70 -18.51 -17.63
N VAL A 363 29.75 -18.60 -18.96
CA VAL A 363 28.57 -18.63 -19.83
C VAL A 363 28.57 -19.87 -20.69
N LYS A 364 27.56 -20.69 -20.57
CA LYS A 364 27.34 -21.84 -21.45
C LYS A 364 26.31 -21.48 -22.51
N ILE A 365 26.64 -21.67 -23.78
CA ILE A 365 25.71 -21.44 -24.90
C ILE A 365 25.19 -22.78 -25.39
N ILE A 366 23.90 -22.88 -25.57
CA ILE A 366 23.19 -24.06 -26.06
C ILE A 366 22.37 -23.66 -27.30
N CYS A 367 22.80 -24.14 -28.45
CA CYS A 367 22.05 -23.95 -29.69
C CYS A 367 20.95 -25.03 -29.77
N HIS A 368 19.72 -24.59 -29.90
CA HIS A 368 18.54 -25.46 -30.05
C HIS A 368 17.66 -24.95 -31.21
N PRO A 369 17.95 -25.33 -32.47
CA PRO A 369 17.22 -24.81 -33.63
C PRO A 369 15.72 -25.16 -33.55
N GLN A 370 14.88 -24.17 -33.82
CA GLN A 370 13.44 -24.33 -33.94
C GLN A 370 13.09 -25.04 -35.30
N ASN A 371 12.14 -25.95 -35.28
CA ASN A 371 11.57 -26.50 -36.51
C ASN A 371 10.49 -25.54 -37.03
N ASN A 372 10.33 -25.46 -38.37
CA ASN A 372 9.40 -24.55 -39.04
C ASN A 372 7.92 -24.71 -38.64
N GLU A 373 7.55 -25.84 -38.05
CA GLU A 373 6.18 -26.12 -37.59
C GLU A 373 5.96 -25.89 -36.09
N GLU A 374 7.01 -25.47 -35.37
CA GLU A 374 7.02 -25.37 -33.95
C GLU A 374 6.75 -23.92 -33.52
N ASN A 375 5.77 -23.69 -32.61
CA ASN A 375 5.57 -22.37 -32.00
C ASN A 375 6.55 -22.13 -30.86
N SER A 376 6.67 -20.87 -30.43
CA SER A 376 7.61 -20.45 -29.39
C SER A 376 7.44 -21.23 -28.08
N TYR A 377 6.23 -21.59 -27.70
CA TYR A 377 5.94 -22.36 -26.48
C TYR A 377 6.50 -23.77 -26.54
N GLU A 378 6.25 -24.48 -27.65
CA GLU A 378 6.75 -25.86 -27.87
C GLU A 378 8.29 -25.85 -27.93
N TRP A 379 8.87 -24.88 -28.62
CA TRP A 379 10.32 -24.70 -28.65
C TRP A 379 10.89 -24.51 -27.24
N MET A 380 10.33 -23.58 -26.44
CA MET A 380 10.78 -23.32 -25.06
C MET A 380 10.66 -24.57 -24.17
N LYS A 381 9.58 -25.34 -24.30
CA LYS A 381 9.36 -26.58 -23.58
C LYS A 381 10.41 -27.64 -23.89
N LYS A 382 10.85 -27.74 -25.15
CA LYS A 382 11.92 -28.66 -25.57
C LYS A 382 13.29 -28.12 -25.14
N ALA A 383 13.56 -26.85 -25.39
CA ALA A 383 14.81 -26.18 -25.01
C ALA A 383 15.11 -26.30 -23.50
N ARG A 384 14.07 -26.20 -22.67
CA ARG A 384 14.19 -26.36 -21.21
C ARG A 384 14.79 -27.70 -20.78
N LYS A 385 14.61 -28.77 -21.55
CA LYS A 385 15.19 -30.09 -21.25
C LYS A 385 16.70 -30.12 -21.32
N HIS A 386 17.31 -29.15 -22.00
CA HIS A 386 18.74 -29.04 -22.19
C HIS A 386 19.42 -28.06 -21.22
N SER A 387 18.62 -27.36 -20.39
CA SER A 387 19.10 -26.38 -19.41
C SER A 387 19.25 -27.00 -18.02
N THR A 388 20.18 -26.44 -17.23
CA THR A 388 20.46 -26.84 -15.85
C THR A 388 20.20 -25.72 -14.83
N GLY A 389 19.85 -24.53 -15.30
CA GLY A 389 19.62 -23.37 -14.45
C GLY A 389 18.46 -23.58 -13.48
N LYS A 390 18.60 -23.09 -12.26
CA LYS A 390 17.55 -23.09 -11.25
C LYS A 390 16.43 -22.10 -11.61
N TYR A 391 16.78 -20.98 -12.24
CA TYR A 391 15.85 -19.96 -12.69
C TYR A 391 15.89 -19.81 -14.20
N HIS A 392 14.75 -19.47 -14.79
CA HIS A 392 14.56 -19.43 -16.23
C HIS A 392 14.05 -18.03 -16.63
N ILE A 393 14.78 -17.35 -17.50
CA ILE A 393 14.40 -16.06 -18.07
C ILE A 393 14.02 -16.28 -19.54
N TYR A 394 12.85 -15.81 -19.93
CA TYR A 394 12.40 -15.82 -21.31
C TYR A 394 12.55 -14.41 -21.87
N LEU A 395 13.42 -14.26 -22.87
CA LEU A 395 13.77 -12.97 -23.49
C LEU A 395 13.50 -13.01 -24.97
N SER A 396 12.70 -12.07 -25.49
CA SER A 396 12.57 -11.89 -26.94
C SER A 396 13.88 -11.37 -27.53
N GLY A 397 14.27 -11.89 -28.68
CA GLY A 397 15.46 -11.42 -29.41
C GLY A 397 15.41 -9.95 -29.85
N TYR A 398 14.25 -9.30 -29.72
CA TYR A 398 14.08 -7.86 -29.98
C TYR A 398 14.29 -6.99 -28.74
N CYS A 399 14.41 -7.59 -27.56
CA CYS A 399 14.58 -6.87 -26.29
C CYS A 399 16.06 -6.80 -25.89
N MET A 400 16.46 -5.70 -25.27
CA MET A 400 17.78 -5.52 -24.69
C MET A 400 17.64 -4.89 -23.31
N PRO A 401 18.30 -5.45 -22.28
CA PRO A 401 18.25 -4.86 -20.94
C PRO A 401 18.76 -3.42 -20.90
N VAL A 402 18.15 -2.61 -20.05
CA VAL A 402 18.55 -1.20 -19.85
C VAL A 402 19.63 -1.10 -18.77
N SER A 403 19.50 -1.84 -17.68
CA SER A 403 20.47 -1.89 -16.57
C SER A 403 21.35 -3.13 -16.66
N GLU A 404 22.55 -3.07 -16.11
CA GLU A 404 23.51 -4.18 -16.15
C GLU A 404 23.25 -5.23 -15.07
N ASP A 405 22.51 -4.87 -14.03
CA ASP A 405 22.09 -5.70 -12.88
C ASP A 405 20.67 -6.29 -13.03
N TRP A 406 20.13 -6.31 -14.23
CA TRP A 406 18.75 -6.72 -14.51
C TRP A 406 18.43 -8.17 -14.08
N VAL A 407 19.40 -9.08 -14.13
CA VAL A 407 19.22 -10.47 -13.69
C VAL A 407 19.11 -10.52 -12.17
N GLU A 408 20.01 -9.82 -11.47
CA GLU A 408 20.00 -9.69 -10.02
C GLU A 408 18.70 -9.06 -9.54
N GLU A 409 18.22 -8.01 -10.23
CA GLU A 409 16.96 -7.33 -9.92
C GLU A 409 15.75 -8.27 -10.03
N MET A 410 15.72 -9.16 -11.00
CA MET A 410 14.65 -10.15 -11.12
C MET A 410 14.85 -11.29 -10.11
N LEU A 411 16.09 -11.75 -9.93
CA LEU A 411 16.42 -12.88 -9.10
C LEU A 411 16.18 -12.63 -7.62
N MET A 412 16.43 -11.41 -7.14
CA MET A 412 16.18 -11.05 -5.74
C MET A 412 14.71 -11.21 -5.32
N TYR A 413 13.76 -11.10 -6.26
CA TYR A 413 12.37 -11.44 -6.03
C TYR A 413 12.06 -12.92 -6.29
N ALA A 414 12.57 -13.46 -7.41
CA ALA A 414 12.28 -14.82 -7.83
C ALA A 414 12.79 -15.90 -6.87
N GLN A 415 13.81 -15.60 -6.04
CA GLN A 415 14.32 -16.53 -5.02
C GLN A 415 13.36 -16.75 -3.85
N ARG A 416 12.43 -15.83 -3.64
CA ARG A 416 11.48 -15.89 -2.53
C ARG A 416 10.45 -17.02 -2.78
N PRO A 417 10.09 -17.79 -1.73
CA PRO A 417 9.19 -18.95 -1.87
C PRO A 417 7.74 -18.55 -2.22
N ASP A 418 7.36 -17.31 -1.97
CA ASP A 418 6.02 -16.76 -2.27
C ASP A 418 5.92 -16.15 -3.68
N VAL A 419 7.01 -16.16 -4.47
CA VAL A 419 7.07 -15.59 -5.80
C VAL A 419 7.21 -16.68 -6.86
N GLY A 420 6.22 -16.80 -7.73
CA GLY A 420 6.23 -17.77 -8.84
C GLY A 420 6.83 -17.23 -10.13
N VAL A 421 6.62 -15.95 -10.43
CA VAL A 421 7.08 -15.29 -11.66
C VAL A 421 7.40 -13.83 -11.38
N VAL A 422 8.47 -13.32 -11.99
CA VAL A 422 8.83 -11.90 -12.02
C VAL A 422 8.84 -11.44 -13.46
N SER A 423 8.21 -10.31 -13.75
CA SER A 423 8.19 -9.70 -15.08
C SER A 423 8.83 -8.32 -15.05
N ALA A 424 9.67 -8.03 -16.02
CA ALA A 424 10.16 -6.68 -16.24
C ALA A 424 9.10 -5.81 -16.92
N ASN A 425 9.10 -4.52 -16.61
CA ASN A 425 8.30 -3.54 -17.34
C ASN A 425 9.06 -3.12 -18.61
N ILE A 426 8.39 -3.15 -19.76
CA ILE A 426 8.97 -2.86 -21.08
C ILE A 426 8.66 -1.42 -21.48
#